data_ed8708df421a9645a2e6581ad4fc23f4
#
_entry.id   ed8708df421a9645a2e6581ad4fc23f4
#
_cell.length_a   1.000
_cell.length_b   1.000
_cell.length_c   1.000
_cell.angle_alpha   90.00
_cell.angle_beta   90.00
_cell.angle_gamma   90.00
#
_symmetry.space_group_name_H-M   'P 1'
#
loop_
_entity.id
_entity.type
_entity.pdbx_description
1 polymer ?
#
loop_
_entity_poly.entity_id
_entity_poly.type
_entity_poly.pdbx_seq_one_letter_code
_entity_poly.pdbx_strand_id
1 'polypeptide(L)'
;MQEEFDIIVIGSGLGGLECGVMLSREGMGVCIVEQAAVPGGCLQSFRRRGHSIDTGMHYVGSMQQGGIMRRYFDYFGIGDSLEIRPLDEAFDIVSPGGAGEFAYMHGYDEFRRHLTSLFPREAAGIARYCDKIREIGDSIGVEVHRSGRLSSGGVKYLGASAAEFIGECVADPLLRSVLAGTNPLYGGVRERSPLYHHAMINHSNIEGACRFAGGTQHIADALAARIREHGGTILTGCRASALHTEGRRITGVELADGDRKSTRLNSSHIL
;
A
#
# COMPACT_ATOMS: atom_id res chain seq x y z
N MET A 1 30.23 -16.05 18.70
CA MET A 1 29.06 -16.03 19.62
C MET A 1 27.84 -16.04 18.74
N GLN A 2 26.91 -16.94 19.01
CA GLN A 2 25.64 -17.00 18.27
C GLN A 2 24.82 -15.75 18.68
N GLU A 3 24.49 -14.90 17.74
CA GLU A 3 23.64 -13.74 18.02
C GLU A 3 22.21 -14.20 18.30
N GLU A 4 21.66 -13.75 19.41
CA GLU A 4 20.35 -14.17 19.90
C GLU A 4 19.40 -12.99 19.90
N PHE A 5 18.24 -13.16 19.25
CA PHE A 5 17.19 -12.15 19.10
C PHE A 5 15.88 -12.62 19.75
N ASP A 6 15.01 -11.71 20.12
CA ASP A 6 13.66 -12.07 20.54
C ASP A 6 12.83 -12.51 19.33
N ILE A 7 12.97 -11.81 18.21
CA ILE A 7 12.21 -12.05 16.98
C ILE A 7 13.12 -11.95 15.76
N ILE A 8 12.97 -12.90 14.83
CA ILE A 8 13.59 -12.83 13.50
C ILE A 8 12.47 -12.67 12.47
N VAL A 9 12.57 -11.60 11.66
CA VAL A 9 11.68 -11.31 10.53
C VAL A 9 12.39 -11.71 9.24
N ILE A 10 11.75 -12.53 8.41
CA ILE A 10 12.31 -12.94 7.11
C ILE A 10 11.69 -12.08 6.01
N GLY A 11 12.51 -11.25 5.41
CA GLY A 11 12.15 -10.29 4.36
C GLY A 11 11.92 -8.87 4.90
N SER A 12 12.51 -7.91 4.21
CA SER A 12 12.40 -6.47 4.50
C SER A 12 11.48 -5.74 3.52
N GLY A 13 10.46 -6.39 3.01
CA GLY A 13 9.35 -5.70 2.36
C GLY A 13 8.60 -4.81 3.35
N LEU A 14 7.62 -4.04 2.89
CA LEU A 14 6.88 -3.08 3.72
C LEU A 14 6.37 -3.72 5.02
N GLY A 15 5.68 -4.85 4.95
CA GLY A 15 5.15 -5.53 6.15
C GLY A 15 6.25 -5.97 7.13
N GLY A 16 7.39 -6.48 6.64
CA GLY A 16 8.52 -6.85 7.49
C GLY A 16 9.17 -5.65 8.16
N LEU A 17 9.30 -4.54 7.46
CA LEU A 17 9.82 -3.29 8.03
C LEU A 17 8.86 -2.70 9.07
N GLU A 18 7.55 -2.66 8.79
CA GLU A 18 6.54 -2.18 9.73
C GLU A 18 6.52 -3.01 11.02
N CYS A 19 6.50 -4.35 10.90
CA CYS A 19 6.63 -5.24 12.04
C CYS A 19 7.93 -4.98 12.81
N GLY A 20 9.04 -4.80 12.10
CA GLY A 20 10.33 -4.48 12.70
C GLY A 20 10.31 -3.21 13.53
N VAL A 21 9.72 -2.11 13.01
CA VAL A 21 9.57 -0.84 13.76
C VAL A 21 8.70 -1.04 14.98
N MET A 22 7.54 -1.69 14.85
CA MET A 22 6.62 -1.88 15.97
C MET A 22 7.28 -2.68 17.10
N LEU A 23 7.90 -3.81 16.77
CA LEU A 23 8.48 -4.72 17.76
C LEU A 23 9.74 -4.14 18.41
N SER A 24 10.61 -3.49 17.65
CA SER A 24 11.81 -2.85 18.22
C SER A 24 11.45 -1.67 19.11
N ARG A 25 10.42 -0.89 18.78
CA ARG A 25 9.91 0.19 19.63
C ARG A 25 9.36 -0.31 20.96
N GLU A 26 8.80 -1.53 21.01
CA GLU A 26 8.36 -2.19 22.24
C GLU A 26 9.55 -2.81 23.04
N GLY A 27 10.78 -2.55 22.61
CA GLY A 27 11.98 -2.99 23.32
C GLY A 27 12.40 -4.43 23.03
N MET A 28 11.83 -5.07 22.01
CA MET A 28 12.23 -6.42 21.59
C MET A 28 13.52 -6.38 20.78
N GLY A 29 14.40 -7.36 20.99
CA GLY A 29 15.57 -7.61 20.14
C GLY A 29 15.14 -8.18 18.78
N VAL A 30 15.07 -7.32 17.77
CA VAL A 30 14.59 -7.67 16.41
C VAL A 30 15.74 -7.83 15.45
N CYS A 31 15.74 -8.91 14.66
CA CYS A 31 16.59 -9.10 13.50
C CYS A 31 15.75 -9.27 12.24
N ILE A 32 15.98 -8.45 11.22
CA ILE A 32 15.39 -8.63 9.89
C ILE A 32 16.45 -9.24 8.97
N VAL A 33 16.11 -10.33 8.29
CA VAL A 33 16.97 -11.01 7.31
C VAL A 33 16.42 -10.74 5.91
N GLU A 34 17.21 -10.12 5.05
CA GLU A 34 16.83 -9.74 3.68
C GLU A 34 17.83 -10.30 2.66
N GLN A 35 17.33 -10.99 1.63
CA GLN A 35 18.17 -11.56 0.58
C GLN A 35 18.70 -10.52 -0.41
N ALA A 36 17.98 -9.41 -0.61
CA ALA A 36 18.45 -8.32 -1.49
C ALA A 36 19.54 -7.49 -0.81
N ALA A 37 20.31 -6.78 -1.61
CA ALA A 37 21.39 -5.89 -1.13
C ALA A 37 20.86 -4.67 -0.36
N VAL A 38 19.60 -4.30 -0.59
CA VAL A 38 18.92 -3.18 0.08
C VAL A 38 17.54 -3.60 0.56
N PRO A 39 17.02 -3.05 1.67
CA PRO A 39 15.67 -3.33 2.14
C PRO A 39 14.62 -2.69 1.23
N GLY A 40 13.36 -3.11 1.35
CA GLY A 40 12.22 -2.42 0.75
C GLY A 40 11.27 -3.31 -0.06
N GLY A 41 11.72 -4.43 -0.60
CA GLY A 41 10.86 -5.27 -1.44
C GLY A 41 10.28 -4.49 -2.62
N CYS A 42 8.95 -4.39 -2.74
CA CYS A 42 8.29 -3.60 -3.79
C CYS A 42 8.40 -2.08 -3.61
N LEU A 43 8.94 -1.58 -2.49
CA LEU A 43 9.28 -0.17 -2.33
C LEU A 43 10.64 0.20 -2.95
N GLN A 44 11.40 -0.78 -3.41
CA GLN A 44 12.71 -0.52 -4.02
C GLN A 44 12.56 0.33 -5.28
N SER A 45 13.53 1.22 -5.47
CA SER A 45 13.69 2.00 -6.69
C SER A 45 15.01 1.59 -7.37
N PHE A 46 15.06 1.64 -8.68
CA PHE A 46 16.29 1.42 -9.44
C PHE A 46 16.66 2.66 -10.25
N ARG A 47 17.96 2.78 -10.56
CA ARG A 47 18.45 3.91 -11.36
C ARG A 47 18.68 3.51 -12.80
N ARG A 48 18.16 4.33 -13.73
CA ARG A 48 18.43 4.18 -15.16
C ARG A 48 18.64 5.54 -15.80
N ARG A 49 19.76 5.73 -16.47
CA ARG A 49 20.12 6.98 -17.16
C ARG A 49 20.00 8.23 -16.26
N GLY A 50 20.39 8.12 -14.99
CA GLY A 50 20.35 9.21 -14.02
C GLY A 50 19.00 9.42 -13.32
N HIS A 51 17.93 8.74 -13.74
CA HIS A 51 16.61 8.81 -13.14
C HIS A 51 16.38 7.68 -12.14
N SER A 52 15.70 7.96 -11.03
CA SER A 52 15.18 6.97 -10.10
C SER A 52 13.81 6.52 -10.60
N ILE A 53 13.58 5.21 -10.66
CA ILE A 53 12.33 4.60 -11.13
C ILE A 53 11.86 3.63 -10.06
N ASP A 54 10.62 3.82 -9.62
CA ASP A 54 10.00 2.94 -8.64
C ASP A 54 9.54 1.62 -9.27
N THR A 55 9.67 0.52 -8.53
CA THR A 55 9.35 -0.82 -9.03
C THR A 55 7.88 -1.19 -8.87
N GLY A 56 7.22 -0.74 -7.81
CA GLY A 56 5.87 -1.20 -7.47
C GLY A 56 4.86 -0.10 -7.16
N MET A 57 5.26 0.97 -6.50
CA MET A 57 4.35 2.05 -6.11
C MET A 57 4.83 3.37 -6.73
N HIS A 58 4.04 3.94 -7.63
CA HIS A 58 4.40 5.19 -8.33
C HIS A 58 3.77 6.43 -7.72
N TYR A 59 2.60 6.29 -7.11
CA TYR A 59 1.90 7.32 -6.34
C TYR A 59 1.00 6.66 -5.30
N VAL A 60 0.57 7.42 -4.32
CA VAL A 60 -0.28 6.97 -3.22
C VAL A 60 -1.25 8.08 -2.83
N GLY A 61 -2.46 7.69 -2.45
CA GLY A 61 -3.45 8.61 -1.91
C GLY A 61 -3.44 8.68 -0.39
N SER A 62 -4.33 9.51 0.15
CA SER A 62 -4.58 9.65 1.59
C SER A 62 -3.38 10.10 2.44
N MET A 63 -2.46 10.87 1.85
CA MET A 63 -1.32 11.48 2.54
C MET A 63 -1.56 12.91 3.03
N GLN A 64 -2.73 13.49 2.74
CA GLN A 64 -3.15 14.79 3.29
C GLN A 64 -3.29 14.73 4.82
N GLN A 65 -3.29 15.88 5.46
CA GLN A 65 -3.47 15.96 6.91
C GLN A 65 -4.75 15.24 7.36
N GLY A 66 -4.63 14.31 8.31
CA GLY A 66 -5.72 13.47 8.77
C GLY A 66 -6.05 12.28 7.87
N GLY A 67 -5.42 12.15 6.69
CA GLY A 67 -5.53 11.01 5.81
C GLY A 67 -4.99 9.73 6.43
N ILE A 68 -5.49 8.59 5.97
CA ILE A 68 -5.20 7.30 6.58
C ILE A 68 -3.73 6.90 6.45
N MET A 69 -3.14 7.08 5.28
CA MET A 69 -1.72 6.77 5.04
C MET A 69 -0.81 7.71 5.83
N ARG A 70 -1.18 9.01 5.93
CA ARG A 70 -0.43 9.96 6.75
C ARG A 70 -0.39 9.52 8.22
N ARG A 71 -1.49 9.03 8.78
CA ARG A 71 -1.55 8.53 10.17
C ARG A 71 -0.64 7.32 10.38
N TYR A 72 -0.52 6.40 9.40
CA TYR A 72 0.43 5.29 9.49
C TYR A 72 1.87 5.81 9.49
N PHE A 73 2.19 6.74 8.60
CA PHE A 73 3.54 7.28 8.51
C PHE A 73 3.92 8.05 9.79
N ASP A 74 2.97 8.79 10.37
CA ASP A 74 3.16 9.46 11.66
C ASP A 74 3.33 8.43 12.81
N TYR A 75 2.53 7.35 12.79
CA TYR A 75 2.65 6.26 13.76
C TYR A 75 4.03 5.57 13.72
N PHE A 76 4.57 5.34 12.53
CA PHE A 76 5.91 4.80 12.35
C PHE A 76 7.02 5.85 12.54
N GLY A 77 6.68 7.11 12.73
CA GLY A 77 7.61 8.21 12.93
C GLY A 77 8.41 8.59 11.69
N ILE A 78 7.88 8.31 10.49
CA ILE A 78 8.55 8.59 9.21
C ILE A 78 7.90 9.71 8.41
N GLY A 79 6.73 10.22 8.84
CA GLY A 79 5.94 11.19 8.07
C GLY A 79 6.72 12.46 7.72
N ASP A 80 7.52 12.98 8.67
CA ASP A 80 8.27 14.22 8.50
C ASP A 80 9.66 14.01 7.86
N SER A 81 10.10 12.77 7.70
CA SER A 81 11.39 12.44 7.06
C SER A 81 11.27 12.28 5.53
N LEU A 82 10.06 12.36 4.99
CA LEU A 82 9.77 12.13 3.58
C LEU A 82 9.28 13.41 2.91
N GLU A 83 9.89 13.74 1.76
CA GLU A 83 9.41 14.83 0.93
C GLU A 83 8.25 14.34 0.07
N ILE A 84 7.03 14.75 0.44
CA ILE A 84 5.79 14.38 -0.23
C ILE A 84 5.41 15.48 -1.21
N ARG A 85 5.17 15.13 -2.47
CA ARG A 85 4.77 16.04 -3.52
C ARG A 85 3.39 15.65 -4.05
N PRO A 86 2.38 16.51 -3.91
CA PRO A 86 1.10 16.31 -4.60
C PRO A 86 1.34 16.13 -6.10
N LEU A 87 0.55 15.29 -6.73
CA LEU A 87 0.51 15.24 -8.20
C LEU A 87 -0.20 16.49 -8.74
N ASP A 88 -0.05 16.73 -10.04
CA ASP A 88 -0.68 17.84 -10.74
C ASP A 88 -2.22 17.75 -10.70
N GLU A 89 -2.94 18.59 -11.46
CA GLU A 89 -4.41 18.61 -11.49
C GLU A 89 -5.04 17.23 -11.75
N ALA A 90 -4.39 16.42 -12.60
CA ALA A 90 -4.74 15.03 -12.83
C ALA A 90 -3.73 14.10 -12.17
N PHE A 91 -4.22 13.12 -11.42
CA PHE A 91 -3.33 12.12 -10.80
C PHE A 91 -3.06 10.90 -11.69
N ASP A 92 -3.89 10.68 -12.69
CA ASP A 92 -3.71 9.60 -13.67
C ASP A 92 -4.36 9.97 -15.01
N ILE A 93 -3.95 9.29 -16.07
CA ILE A 93 -4.53 9.38 -17.41
C ILE A 93 -4.78 7.97 -17.90
N VAL A 94 -6.03 7.63 -18.16
CA VAL A 94 -6.40 6.31 -18.66
C VAL A 94 -6.78 6.39 -20.13
N SER A 95 -6.35 5.38 -20.90
CA SER A 95 -6.62 5.29 -22.35
C SER A 95 -7.20 3.91 -22.71
N PRO A 96 -8.51 3.67 -22.48
CA PRO A 96 -9.12 2.40 -22.75
C PRO A 96 -9.12 2.05 -24.23
N GLY A 97 -8.39 0.98 -24.61
CA GLY A 97 -8.36 0.49 -25.97
C GLY A 97 -7.92 1.50 -27.04
N GLY A 98 -7.22 2.58 -26.64
CA GLY A 98 -6.81 3.65 -27.56
C GLY A 98 -7.95 4.61 -27.97
N ALA A 99 -9.08 4.60 -27.25
CA ALA A 99 -10.24 5.44 -27.54
C ALA A 99 -10.07 6.92 -27.16
N GLY A 100 -8.89 7.32 -26.72
CA GLY A 100 -8.56 8.66 -26.24
C GLY A 100 -7.95 8.64 -24.85
N GLU A 101 -7.57 9.82 -24.36
CA GLU A 101 -7.00 10.00 -23.03
C GLU A 101 -8.04 10.66 -22.11
N PHE A 102 -8.23 10.07 -20.94
CA PHE A 102 -9.21 10.52 -19.96
C PHE A 102 -8.48 10.78 -18.63
N ALA A 103 -8.46 12.06 -18.23
CA ALA A 103 -7.78 12.47 -17.01
C ALA A 103 -8.59 12.13 -15.77
N TYR A 104 -7.93 11.56 -14.76
CA TYR A 104 -8.45 11.40 -13.42
C TYR A 104 -8.05 12.59 -12.58
N MET A 105 -9.01 13.48 -12.32
CA MET A 105 -8.79 14.73 -11.62
C MET A 105 -8.77 14.56 -10.10
N HIS A 106 -7.98 15.40 -9.42
CA HIS A 106 -8.03 15.51 -7.96
C HIS A 106 -9.33 16.17 -7.50
N GLY A 107 -9.84 15.70 -6.38
CA GLY A 107 -11.07 16.19 -5.77
C GLY A 107 -12.33 15.72 -6.47
N TYR A 108 -13.33 15.32 -5.67
CA TYR A 108 -14.57 14.75 -6.21
C TYR A 108 -15.34 15.72 -7.11
N ASP A 109 -15.30 17.01 -6.81
CA ASP A 109 -16.02 18.02 -7.60
C ASP A 109 -15.39 18.17 -8.99
N GLU A 110 -14.04 18.23 -9.06
CA GLU A 110 -13.31 18.30 -10.32
C GLU A 110 -13.42 17.00 -11.12
N PHE A 111 -13.26 15.85 -10.46
CA PHE A 111 -13.41 14.53 -11.07
C PHE A 111 -14.81 14.39 -11.73
N ARG A 112 -15.86 14.73 -10.97
CA ARG A 112 -17.24 14.71 -11.44
C ARG A 112 -17.46 15.71 -12.58
N ARG A 113 -16.99 16.95 -12.43
CA ARG A 113 -17.14 18.02 -13.43
C ARG A 113 -16.47 17.63 -14.74
N HIS A 114 -15.23 17.15 -14.67
CA HIS A 114 -14.45 16.73 -15.84
C HIS A 114 -15.14 15.58 -16.60
N LEU A 115 -15.49 14.48 -15.93
CA LEU A 115 -16.17 13.36 -16.57
C LEU A 115 -17.54 13.76 -17.12
N THR A 116 -18.31 14.63 -16.43
CA THR A 116 -19.60 15.11 -16.93
C THR A 116 -19.44 15.96 -18.19
N SER A 117 -18.37 16.73 -18.32
CA SER A 117 -18.10 17.53 -19.54
C SER A 117 -17.84 16.62 -20.76
N LEU A 118 -17.24 15.48 -20.55
CA LEU A 118 -16.94 14.47 -21.60
C LEU A 118 -18.15 13.58 -21.91
N PHE A 119 -18.96 13.26 -20.89
CA PHE A 119 -20.11 12.38 -20.97
C PHE A 119 -21.39 13.05 -20.40
N PRO A 120 -21.90 14.12 -21.02
CA PRO A 120 -22.99 14.91 -20.44
C PRO A 120 -24.30 14.14 -20.26
N ARG A 121 -24.55 13.09 -21.05
CA ARG A 121 -25.73 12.21 -20.93
C ARG A 121 -25.65 11.31 -19.69
N GLU A 122 -24.47 11.11 -19.12
CA GLU A 122 -24.21 10.24 -17.98
C GLU A 122 -24.04 11.02 -16.65
N ALA A 123 -24.32 12.32 -16.63
CA ALA A 123 -24.09 13.19 -15.48
C ALA A 123 -24.68 12.64 -14.16
N ALA A 124 -25.92 12.11 -14.22
CA ALA A 124 -26.56 11.52 -13.04
C ALA A 124 -25.90 10.21 -12.58
N GLY A 125 -25.40 9.40 -13.54
CA GLY A 125 -24.67 8.17 -13.26
C GLY A 125 -23.30 8.44 -12.66
N ILE A 126 -22.56 9.40 -13.21
CA ILE A 126 -21.29 9.87 -12.67
C ILE A 126 -21.44 10.36 -11.23
N ALA A 127 -22.53 11.13 -10.95
CA ALA A 127 -22.81 11.58 -9.60
C ALA A 127 -23.00 10.41 -8.63
N ARG A 128 -23.87 9.44 -8.98
CA ARG A 128 -24.10 8.23 -8.17
C ARG A 128 -22.81 7.45 -7.92
N TYR A 129 -21.97 7.31 -8.94
CA TYR A 129 -20.66 6.66 -8.81
C TYR A 129 -19.80 7.39 -7.78
N CYS A 130 -19.59 8.70 -7.94
CA CYS A 130 -18.74 9.49 -7.04
C CYS A 130 -19.26 9.46 -5.59
N ASP A 131 -20.56 9.62 -5.39
CA ASP A 131 -21.20 9.61 -4.07
C ASP A 131 -20.98 8.26 -3.37
N LYS A 132 -21.12 7.14 -4.12
CA LYS A 132 -20.93 5.80 -3.56
C LYS A 132 -19.47 5.49 -3.26
N ILE A 133 -18.54 5.87 -4.13
CA ILE A 133 -17.10 5.70 -3.89
C ILE A 133 -16.66 6.47 -2.63
N ARG A 134 -17.15 7.70 -2.46
CA ARG A 134 -16.91 8.51 -1.26
C ARG A 134 -17.53 7.86 -0.02
N GLU A 135 -18.81 7.46 -0.06
CA GLU A 135 -19.49 6.79 1.05
C GLU A 135 -18.70 5.57 1.56
N ILE A 136 -18.23 4.73 0.63
CA ILE A 136 -17.45 3.53 0.98
C ILE A 136 -16.10 3.93 1.56
N GLY A 137 -15.38 4.83 0.91
CA GLY A 137 -14.07 5.29 1.35
C GLY A 137 -14.10 5.88 2.76
N ASP A 138 -15.03 6.80 3.01
CA ASP A 138 -15.21 7.45 4.32
C ASP A 138 -15.58 6.45 5.42
N SER A 139 -16.43 5.47 5.11
CA SER A 139 -16.92 4.49 6.10
C SER A 139 -15.83 3.55 6.61
N ILE A 140 -14.83 3.28 5.79
CA ILE A 140 -13.82 2.27 6.07
C ILE A 140 -12.60 2.86 6.78
N GLY A 141 -12.22 4.07 6.41
CA GLY A 141 -11.00 4.72 6.92
C GLY A 141 -10.96 4.90 8.42
N VAL A 142 -12.08 5.21 9.05
CA VAL A 142 -12.14 5.58 10.48
C VAL A 142 -12.37 4.37 11.37
N GLU A 143 -13.21 3.43 10.98
CA GLU A 143 -13.68 2.37 11.88
C GLU A 143 -12.72 1.18 11.97
N VAL A 144 -12.07 0.82 10.86
CA VAL A 144 -11.05 -0.24 10.85
C VAL A 144 -9.87 0.13 11.72
N HIS A 145 -9.48 1.43 11.73
CA HIS A 145 -8.36 1.90 12.56
C HIS A 145 -8.67 1.94 14.06
N ARG A 146 -9.92 2.20 14.41
CA ARG A 146 -10.32 2.28 15.83
C ARG A 146 -10.58 0.92 16.46
N SER A 147 -11.13 -0.01 15.71
CA SER A 147 -11.66 -1.26 16.25
C SER A 147 -10.95 -2.51 15.73
N GLY A 148 -10.11 -2.39 14.69
CA GLY A 148 -9.56 -3.53 13.94
C GLY A 148 -10.65 -4.39 13.28
N ARG A 149 -11.88 -3.90 13.22
CA ARG A 149 -13.03 -4.62 12.67
C ARG A 149 -13.61 -3.84 11.50
N LEU A 150 -13.84 -4.51 10.38
CA LEU A 150 -14.66 -3.97 9.31
C LEU A 150 -16.08 -3.70 9.86
N SER A 151 -16.60 -2.49 9.62
CA SER A 151 -17.99 -2.20 9.94
C SER A 151 -18.92 -3.16 9.19
N SER A 152 -20.07 -3.46 9.78
CA SER A 152 -21.10 -4.24 9.10
C SER A 152 -21.50 -3.62 7.75
N GLY A 153 -21.38 -2.29 7.62
CA GLY A 153 -21.58 -1.56 6.37
C GLY A 153 -20.48 -1.84 5.32
N GLY A 154 -19.23 -1.99 5.73
CA GLY A 154 -18.11 -2.29 4.82
C GLY A 154 -18.11 -3.73 4.30
N VAL A 155 -18.52 -4.69 5.14
CA VAL A 155 -18.54 -6.13 4.77
C VAL A 155 -19.42 -6.41 3.54
N LYS A 156 -20.57 -5.74 3.42
CA LYS A 156 -21.46 -5.91 2.25
C LYS A 156 -20.79 -5.59 0.92
N TYR A 157 -19.82 -4.67 0.90
CA TYR A 157 -19.11 -4.26 -0.32
C TYR A 157 -17.97 -5.20 -0.71
N LEU A 158 -17.56 -6.12 0.17
CA LEU A 158 -16.62 -7.17 -0.15
C LEU A 158 -17.19 -8.21 -1.13
N GLY A 159 -18.51 -8.46 -1.04
CA GLY A 159 -19.21 -9.37 -1.93
C GLY A 159 -19.85 -8.69 -3.15
N ALA A 160 -19.86 -7.37 -3.23
CA ALA A 160 -20.41 -6.63 -4.36
C ALA A 160 -19.34 -6.50 -5.48
N SER A 161 -19.79 -6.67 -6.73
CA SER A 161 -18.93 -6.54 -7.92
C SER A 161 -18.70 -5.07 -8.29
N ALA A 162 -17.45 -4.67 -8.48
CA ALA A 162 -17.11 -3.35 -9.00
C ALA A 162 -17.68 -3.13 -10.43
N ALA A 163 -17.60 -4.15 -11.28
CA ALA A 163 -18.05 -4.06 -12.66
C ALA A 163 -19.58 -3.93 -12.77
N GLU A 164 -20.31 -4.68 -11.94
CA GLU A 164 -21.79 -4.57 -11.87
C GLU A 164 -22.20 -3.20 -11.39
N PHE A 165 -21.60 -2.70 -10.31
CA PHE A 165 -21.87 -1.37 -9.77
C PHE A 165 -21.60 -0.25 -10.80
N ILE A 166 -20.46 -0.29 -11.50
CA ILE A 166 -20.15 0.65 -12.58
C ILE A 166 -21.23 0.57 -13.67
N GLY A 167 -21.66 -0.66 -14.04
CA GLY A 167 -22.69 -0.89 -15.04
C GLY A 167 -24.08 -0.39 -14.64
N GLU A 168 -24.41 -0.39 -13.34
CA GLU A 168 -25.63 0.19 -12.79
C GLU A 168 -25.59 1.73 -12.75
N CYS A 169 -24.40 2.30 -12.59
CA CYS A 169 -24.25 3.76 -12.56
C CYS A 169 -24.35 4.37 -13.95
N VAL A 170 -23.66 3.82 -14.94
CA VAL A 170 -23.51 4.42 -16.28
C VAL A 170 -23.80 3.43 -17.38
N ALA A 171 -24.40 3.90 -18.49
CA ALA A 171 -24.77 3.08 -19.63
C ALA A 171 -23.68 3.06 -20.72
N ASP A 172 -22.93 4.14 -20.88
CA ASP A 172 -21.90 4.29 -21.92
C ASP A 172 -20.74 3.30 -21.71
N PRO A 173 -20.43 2.41 -22.68
CA PRO A 173 -19.39 1.40 -22.53
C PRO A 173 -17.98 1.98 -22.38
N LEU A 174 -17.70 3.14 -23.03
CA LEU A 174 -16.42 3.81 -22.92
C LEU A 174 -16.24 4.38 -21.53
N LEU A 175 -17.27 5.03 -20.99
CA LEU A 175 -17.22 5.54 -19.62
C LEU A 175 -17.07 4.42 -18.58
N ARG A 176 -17.72 3.26 -18.79
CA ARG A 176 -17.48 2.07 -17.94
C ARG A 176 -16.02 1.66 -17.94
N SER A 177 -15.39 1.67 -19.10
CA SER A 177 -13.97 1.34 -19.25
C SER A 177 -13.07 2.41 -18.60
N VAL A 178 -13.44 3.69 -18.74
CA VAL A 178 -12.76 4.79 -18.08
C VAL A 178 -12.85 4.61 -16.56
N LEU A 179 -14.05 4.42 -15.98
CA LEU A 179 -14.22 4.25 -14.53
C LEU A 179 -13.52 3.02 -13.96
N ALA A 180 -13.27 2.00 -14.79
CA ALA A 180 -12.48 0.83 -14.42
C ALA A 180 -10.96 0.99 -14.63
N GLY A 181 -10.49 2.14 -15.10
CA GLY A 181 -9.11 2.38 -15.53
C GLY A 181 -8.06 2.18 -14.45
N THR A 182 -8.42 2.30 -13.18
CA THR A 182 -7.53 2.05 -12.02
C THR A 182 -7.36 0.57 -11.66
N ASN A 183 -8.08 -0.35 -12.33
CA ASN A 183 -7.98 -1.79 -12.05
C ASN A 183 -6.53 -2.33 -12.03
N PRO A 184 -5.59 -1.90 -12.90
CA PRO A 184 -4.20 -2.35 -12.85
C PRO A 184 -3.51 -2.06 -11.52
N LEU A 185 -3.88 -1.01 -10.80
CA LEU A 185 -3.25 -0.62 -9.52
C LEU A 185 -3.45 -1.66 -8.41
N TYR A 186 -4.48 -2.49 -8.50
CA TYR A 186 -4.78 -3.51 -7.50
C TYR A 186 -4.96 -4.91 -8.11
N GLY A 187 -4.50 -5.13 -9.34
CA GLY A 187 -4.66 -6.40 -10.04
C GLY A 187 -6.13 -6.76 -10.28
N GLY A 188 -6.97 -5.76 -10.50
CA GLY A 188 -8.41 -5.93 -10.66
C GLY A 188 -8.77 -6.72 -11.92
N VAL A 189 -9.71 -7.65 -11.75
CA VAL A 189 -10.29 -8.47 -12.84
C VAL A 189 -11.80 -8.24 -12.83
N ARG A 190 -12.37 -8.03 -14.02
CA ARG A 190 -13.78 -7.68 -14.19
C ARG A 190 -14.74 -8.58 -13.41
N GLU A 191 -14.51 -9.89 -13.43
CA GLU A 191 -15.43 -10.88 -12.87
C GLU A 191 -15.28 -11.08 -11.36
N ARG A 192 -14.20 -10.55 -10.75
CA ARG A 192 -13.85 -10.85 -9.36
C ARG A 192 -13.46 -9.66 -8.51
N SER A 193 -13.36 -8.46 -9.08
CA SER A 193 -12.97 -7.29 -8.32
C SER A 193 -14.09 -6.82 -7.39
N PRO A 194 -13.91 -6.89 -6.06
CA PRO A 194 -14.88 -6.35 -5.12
C PRO A 194 -15.00 -4.83 -5.24
N LEU A 195 -16.22 -4.33 -5.12
CA LEU A 195 -16.50 -2.89 -5.06
C LEU A 195 -15.72 -2.19 -3.94
N TYR A 196 -15.51 -2.89 -2.84
CA TYR A 196 -14.69 -2.41 -1.73
C TYR A 196 -13.28 -1.98 -2.16
N HIS A 197 -12.52 -2.86 -2.85
CA HIS A 197 -11.16 -2.54 -3.29
C HIS A 197 -11.16 -1.40 -4.32
N HIS A 198 -12.09 -1.45 -5.26
CA HIS A 198 -12.26 -0.40 -6.26
C HIS A 198 -12.53 0.96 -5.60
N ALA A 199 -13.43 1.00 -4.63
CA ALA A 199 -13.78 2.22 -3.93
C ALA A 199 -12.61 2.76 -3.10
N MET A 200 -11.91 1.91 -2.35
CA MET A 200 -10.78 2.32 -1.51
C MET A 200 -9.67 2.97 -2.33
N ILE A 201 -9.27 2.35 -3.43
CA ILE A 201 -8.19 2.87 -4.27
C ILE A 201 -8.60 4.18 -4.94
N ASN A 202 -9.80 4.22 -5.55
CA ASN A 202 -10.26 5.45 -6.21
C ASN A 202 -10.48 6.58 -5.21
N HIS A 203 -11.11 6.31 -4.07
CA HIS A 203 -11.33 7.31 -3.02
C HIS A 203 -10.00 7.91 -2.55
N SER A 204 -9.03 7.08 -2.19
CA SER A 204 -7.74 7.57 -1.69
C SER A 204 -7.02 8.47 -2.69
N ASN A 205 -7.07 8.14 -3.98
CA ASN A 205 -6.41 8.89 -5.02
C ASN A 205 -7.17 10.17 -5.41
N ILE A 206 -8.49 10.11 -5.51
CA ILE A 206 -9.34 11.30 -5.76
C ILE A 206 -9.17 12.33 -4.64
N GLU A 207 -9.10 11.89 -3.39
CA GLU A 207 -8.91 12.78 -2.23
C GLU A 207 -7.55 13.50 -2.23
N GLY A 208 -6.50 12.89 -2.79
CA GLY A 208 -5.20 13.54 -2.84
C GLY A 208 -4.06 12.58 -3.10
N ALA A 209 -3.85 12.24 -4.35
CA ALA A 209 -2.70 11.45 -4.76
C ALA A 209 -1.41 12.27 -4.72
N CYS A 210 -0.35 11.66 -4.24
CA CYS A 210 0.97 12.25 -4.14
C CYS A 210 2.06 11.22 -4.47
N ARG A 211 3.27 11.69 -4.66
CA ARG A 211 4.46 10.87 -4.80
C ARG A 211 5.55 11.30 -3.82
N PHE A 212 6.52 10.43 -3.61
CA PHE A 212 7.68 10.71 -2.78
C PHE A 212 8.83 11.21 -3.66
N ALA A 213 9.40 12.37 -3.31
CA ALA A 213 10.57 12.88 -4.02
C ALA A 213 11.75 11.92 -3.83
N GLY A 214 12.41 11.57 -4.93
CA GLY A 214 13.52 10.60 -4.92
C GLY A 214 13.10 9.13 -4.96
N GLY A 215 11.79 8.83 -4.88
CA GLY A 215 11.25 7.49 -5.02
C GLY A 215 10.87 6.83 -3.70
N THR A 216 10.21 5.68 -3.83
CA THR A 216 9.63 4.94 -2.70
C THR A 216 10.66 4.21 -1.84
N GLN A 217 11.89 4.04 -2.32
CA GLN A 217 13.02 3.53 -1.51
C GLN A 217 13.20 4.33 -0.22
N HIS A 218 12.96 5.65 -0.25
CA HIS A 218 13.08 6.50 0.94
C HIS A 218 12.14 6.09 2.08
N ILE A 219 11.00 5.49 1.78
CA ILE A 219 10.09 4.93 2.79
C ILE A 219 10.77 3.75 3.51
N ALA A 220 11.32 2.84 2.73
CA ALA A 220 12.02 1.67 3.27
C ALA A 220 13.25 2.09 4.09
N ASP A 221 14.01 3.07 3.61
CA ASP A 221 15.19 3.59 4.31
C ASP A 221 14.81 4.27 5.62
N ALA A 222 13.70 5.04 5.63
CA ALA A 222 13.19 5.69 6.84
C ALA A 222 12.72 4.67 7.89
N LEU A 223 11.96 3.64 7.48
CA LEU A 223 11.56 2.55 8.37
C LEU A 223 12.78 1.78 8.91
N ALA A 224 13.75 1.49 8.04
CA ALA A 224 14.98 0.83 8.44
C ALA A 224 15.80 1.66 9.43
N ALA A 225 15.83 2.98 9.28
CA ALA A 225 16.45 3.89 10.24
C ALA A 225 15.76 3.80 11.61
N ARG A 226 14.41 3.81 11.66
CA ARG A 226 13.67 3.67 12.92
C ARG A 226 13.96 2.35 13.64
N ILE A 227 14.04 1.24 12.89
CA ILE A 227 14.39 -0.06 13.47
C ILE A 227 15.75 0.01 14.14
N ARG A 228 16.76 0.58 13.47
CA ARG A 228 18.12 0.71 14.01
C ARG A 228 18.20 1.65 15.21
N GLU A 229 17.46 2.76 15.20
CA GLU A 229 17.34 3.69 16.34
C GLU A 229 16.80 3.00 17.60
N HIS A 230 15.91 2.02 17.43
CA HIS A 230 15.38 1.20 18.52
C HIS A 230 16.22 -0.05 18.83
N GLY A 231 17.46 -0.15 18.29
CA GLY A 231 18.38 -1.24 18.57
C GLY A 231 18.14 -2.51 17.74
N GLY A 232 17.23 -2.48 16.76
CA GLY A 232 17.02 -3.61 15.85
C GLY A 232 18.12 -3.74 14.80
N THR A 233 18.32 -4.95 14.30
CA THR A 233 19.32 -5.32 13.29
C THR A 233 18.66 -5.64 11.96
N ILE A 234 19.24 -5.17 10.86
CA ILE A 234 18.80 -5.54 9.50
C ILE A 234 20.01 -6.07 8.74
N LEU A 235 19.96 -7.34 8.37
CA LEU A 235 20.98 -8.05 7.58
C LEU A 235 20.51 -8.10 6.12
N THR A 236 21.20 -7.42 5.23
CA THR A 236 20.94 -7.43 3.79
C THR A 236 21.96 -8.32 3.06
N GLY A 237 21.61 -8.79 1.85
CA GLY A 237 22.41 -9.78 1.12
C GLY A 237 22.40 -11.16 1.78
N CYS A 238 21.54 -11.38 2.76
CA CYS A 238 21.48 -12.58 3.57
C CYS A 238 20.16 -13.34 3.30
N ARG A 239 20.26 -14.47 2.62
CA ARG A 239 19.09 -15.30 2.30
C ARG A 239 18.84 -16.30 3.43
N ALA A 240 17.64 -16.35 3.98
CA ALA A 240 17.21 -17.44 4.85
C ALA A 240 17.08 -18.73 4.03
N SER A 241 17.73 -19.80 4.49
CA SER A 241 17.77 -21.10 3.80
C SER A 241 16.95 -22.17 4.52
N ALA A 242 16.91 -22.14 5.87
CA ALA A 242 16.18 -23.11 6.66
C ALA A 242 15.69 -22.54 7.99
N LEU A 243 14.66 -23.18 8.55
CA LEU A 243 14.18 -22.94 9.90
C LEU A 243 14.59 -24.10 10.80
N HIS A 244 15.20 -23.78 11.95
CA HIS A 244 15.50 -24.76 12.97
C HIS A 244 14.33 -24.86 13.95
N THR A 245 13.92 -26.09 14.26
CA THR A 245 12.79 -26.37 15.16
C THR A 245 13.15 -27.44 16.20
N GLU A 246 12.60 -27.27 17.40
CA GLU A 246 12.58 -28.30 18.46
C GLU A 246 11.12 -28.59 18.79
N GLY A 247 10.62 -29.69 18.28
CA GLY A 247 9.20 -30.01 18.35
C GLY A 247 8.34 -28.97 17.59
N ARG A 248 7.51 -28.20 18.31
CA ARG A 248 6.68 -27.14 17.75
C ARG A 248 7.29 -25.73 17.89
N ARG A 249 8.48 -25.65 18.48
CA ARG A 249 9.17 -24.39 18.73
C ARG A 249 10.17 -24.12 17.61
N ILE A 250 10.18 -22.91 17.07
CA ILE A 250 11.24 -22.43 16.19
C ILE A 250 12.36 -21.88 17.07
N THR A 251 13.59 -22.35 16.83
CA THR A 251 14.78 -22.01 17.63
C THR A 251 15.78 -21.17 16.85
N GLY A 252 15.56 -20.98 15.55
CA GLY A 252 16.44 -20.13 14.75
C GLY A 252 16.19 -20.19 13.26
N VAL A 253 16.92 -19.36 12.56
CA VAL A 253 16.94 -19.26 11.09
C VAL A 253 18.38 -19.51 10.64
N GLU A 254 18.57 -20.39 9.68
CA GLU A 254 19.84 -20.60 8.98
C GLU A 254 19.91 -19.73 7.74
N LEU A 255 21.04 -19.09 7.53
CA LEU A 255 21.34 -18.31 6.35
C LEU A 255 22.06 -19.15 5.29
N ALA A 256 22.00 -18.74 4.03
CA ALA A 256 22.57 -19.48 2.91
C ALA A 256 24.10 -19.62 2.97
N ASP A 257 24.80 -18.79 3.73
CA ASP A 257 26.23 -18.88 4.04
C ASP A 257 26.57 -19.82 5.19
N GLY A 258 25.56 -20.46 5.81
CA GLY A 258 25.71 -21.38 6.93
C GLY A 258 25.67 -20.70 8.31
N ASP A 259 25.56 -19.35 8.36
CA ASP A 259 25.37 -18.65 9.64
C ASP A 259 23.97 -18.94 10.22
N ARG A 260 23.89 -18.99 11.55
CA ARG A 260 22.63 -19.27 12.26
C ARG A 260 22.30 -18.17 13.24
N LYS A 261 21.13 -17.59 13.10
CA LYS A 261 20.51 -16.66 14.05
C LYS A 261 19.51 -17.41 14.92
N SER A 262 19.60 -17.26 16.24
CA SER A 262 18.73 -17.95 17.20
C SER A 262 17.67 -17.02 17.78
N THR A 263 16.53 -17.59 18.22
CA THR A 263 15.44 -16.86 18.86
C THR A 263 15.31 -17.23 20.32
N ARG A 264 15.10 -16.22 21.18
CA ARG A 264 14.87 -16.40 22.62
C ARG A 264 13.41 -16.72 22.93
N LEU A 265 12.49 -16.09 22.23
CA LEU A 265 11.07 -16.23 22.49
C LEU A 265 10.52 -17.55 21.97
N ASN A 266 9.59 -18.07 22.76
CA ASN A 266 8.81 -19.27 22.45
C ASN A 266 7.74 -18.91 21.39
N SER A 267 8.15 -18.33 20.26
CA SER A 267 7.22 -17.83 19.27
C SER A 267 7.03 -18.80 18.13
N SER A 268 5.77 -19.21 17.95
CA SER A 268 5.26 -19.80 16.71
C SER A 268 5.10 -18.71 15.60
N HIS A 269 5.68 -17.53 15.79
CA HIS A 269 5.51 -16.38 14.92
C HIS A 269 6.80 -16.09 14.16
N ILE A 270 6.95 -16.73 13.00
CA ILE A 270 7.74 -16.20 11.89
C ILE A 270 6.76 -15.44 11.01
N LEU A 271 6.93 -14.15 10.97
CA LEU A 271 6.24 -13.27 10.05
C LEU A 271 7.04 -13.08 8.77
#